data_4b2f0abc21a1029907adc78ee4a0c102
#
_entry.id   4b2f0abc21a1029907adc78ee4a0c102
#
_cell.length_a   1.000
_cell.length_b   1.000
_cell.length_c   1.000
_cell.angle_alpha   90.00
_cell.angle_beta   90.00
_cell.angle_gamma   90.00
#
_symmetry.space_group_name_H-M   'P 1'
#
loop_
_entity.id
_entity.type
_entity.pdbx_description
1 polymer ?
#
loop_
_entity_poly.entity_id
_entity_poly.type
_entity_poly.pdbx_seq_one_letter_code
_entity_poly.pdbx_strand_id
1 'polypeptide(L)'
;RDSSLTFSAVFACVRVISESIASLPIKVYKVEDDNDKINDISHPVYNILARYPNAYMTPYTFLDTLMTNLLLEGNAFYYIERDSSARPISLIPINPREVKVIKHDGTIIYDVKDFEIGIMKEDMLHFFNLSFNGYEGVSVLKAQNTTIATSIASNDTANSYLGNSSNIGGIIKHPGKLSKEAVERLKTSWNNQYSGSFMAGKTAILEEGMTFDSAAVDLSK
;
A
#
# COMPACT_ATOMS: atom_id res chain seq x y z
N ARG A 1 -3.16 3.22 -4.03
CA ARG A 1 -2.13 2.20 -3.80
C ARG A 1 -0.80 2.85 -3.43
N ASP A 2 -0.34 3.77 -4.25
CA ASP A 2 0.99 4.36 -4.07
C ASP A 2 1.12 5.20 -2.80
N SER A 3 0.11 6.01 -2.48
CA SER A 3 0.09 6.81 -1.24
C SER A 3 -0.01 5.97 0.03
N SER A 4 -0.72 4.84 0.00
CA SER A 4 -0.81 3.94 1.16
C SER A 4 0.49 3.18 1.40
N LEU A 5 1.25 2.83 0.35
CA LEU A 5 2.55 2.16 0.46
C LEU A 5 3.68 3.10 0.89
N THR A 6 3.53 4.42 0.71
CA THR A 6 4.45 5.40 1.30
C THR A 6 4.34 5.48 2.82
N PHE A 7 3.23 5.03 3.40
CA PHE A 7 3.11 4.88 4.83
C PHE A 7 3.87 3.62 5.30
N SER A 8 4.99 3.84 5.96
CA SER A 8 5.98 2.80 6.32
C SER A 8 5.38 1.60 7.07
N ALA A 9 4.38 1.83 7.93
CA ALA A 9 3.72 0.76 8.68
C ALA A 9 2.91 -0.17 7.76
N VAL A 10 2.17 0.36 6.79
CA VAL A 10 1.41 -0.46 5.82
C VAL A 10 2.37 -1.29 4.98
N PHE A 11 3.43 -0.65 4.46
CA PHE A 11 4.46 -1.35 3.70
C PHE A 11 5.10 -2.48 4.49
N ALA A 12 5.50 -2.22 5.75
CA ALA A 12 6.12 -3.22 6.61
C ALA A 12 5.17 -4.40 6.89
N CYS A 13 3.90 -4.14 7.20
CA CYS A 13 2.91 -5.19 7.44
C CYS A 13 2.69 -6.05 6.19
N VAL A 14 2.47 -5.43 5.04
CA VAL A 14 2.28 -6.17 3.77
C VAL A 14 3.50 -7.03 3.48
N ARG A 15 4.69 -6.47 3.57
CA ARG A 15 5.95 -7.17 3.32
C ARG A 15 6.14 -8.37 4.25
N VAL A 16 6.00 -8.18 5.56
CA VAL A 16 6.19 -9.27 6.53
C VAL A 16 5.22 -10.42 6.30
N ILE A 17 3.94 -10.12 6.04
CA ILE A 17 2.93 -11.15 5.82
C ILE A 17 3.16 -11.86 4.49
N SER A 18 3.40 -11.12 3.40
CA SER A 18 3.59 -11.72 2.07
C SER A 18 4.84 -12.59 2.01
N GLU A 19 5.99 -12.10 2.50
CA GLU A 19 7.24 -12.87 2.55
C GLU A 19 7.13 -14.11 3.45
N SER A 20 6.42 -14.02 4.58
CA SER A 20 6.21 -15.15 5.49
C SER A 20 5.43 -16.28 4.81
N ILE A 21 4.35 -15.96 4.09
CA ILE A 21 3.57 -16.95 3.35
C ILE A 21 4.35 -17.45 2.13
N ALA A 22 5.05 -16.57 1.42
CA ALA A 22 5.84 -16.92 0.23
C ALA A 22 6.98 -17.88 0.54
N SER A 23 7.49 -17.88 1.77
CA SER A 23 8.54 -18.80 2.21
C SER A 23 8.04 -20.24 2.42
N LEU A 24 6.72 -20.46 2.48
CA LEU A 24 6.14 -21.79 2.71
C LEU A 24 6.16 -22.62 1.42
N PRO A 25 6.65 -23.88 1.46
CA PRO A 25 6.66 -24.73 0.28
C PRO A 25 5.26 -25.23 -0.06
N ILE A 26 4.86 -25.11 -1.32
CA ILE A 26 3.63 -25.73 -1.83
C ILE A 26 3.92 -27.21 -2.12
N LYS A 27 3.06 -28.10 -1.61
CA LYS A 27 3.14 -29.53 -1.84
C LYS A 27 1.83 -30.06 -2.39
N VAL A 28 1.91 -31.04 -3.27
CA VAL A 28 0.77 -31.77 -3.81
C VAL A 28 0.74 -33.15 -3.17
N TYR A 29 -0.38 -33.54 -2.63
CA TYR A 29 -0.54 -34.84 -1.99
C TYR A 29 -1.59 -35.69 -2.69
N LYS A 30 -1.29 -36.96 -2.87
CA LYS A 30 -2.26 -38.01 -3.17
C LYS A 30 -2.75 -38.60 -1.86
N VAL A 31 -4.06 -38.73 -1.69
CA VAL A 31 -4.67 -39.40 -0.56
C VAL A 31 -4.92 -40.85 -0.96
N GLU A 32 -4.32 -41.78 -0.27
CA GLU A 32 -4.56 -43.22 -0.39
C GLU A 32 -5.51 -43.70 0.71
N ASP A 33 -5.90 -44.97 0.65
CA ASP A 33 -6.82 -45.54 1.64
C ASP A 33 -6.33 -45.29 3.07
N ASP A 34 -7.25 -44.97 3.96
CA ASP A 34 -6.99 -44.73 5.40
C ASP A 34 -6.33 -43.37 5.76
N ASN A 35 -6.48 -42.36 4.93
CA ASN A 35 -6.00 -40.98 5.22
C ASN A 35 -4.48 -40.75 5.13
N ASP A 36 -3.71 -41.69 4.62
CA ASP A 36 -2.29 -41.50 4.36
C ASP A 36 -2.07 -40.53 3.20
N LYS A 37 -1.32 -39.45 3.47
CA LYS A 37 -0.99 -38.41 2.50
C LYS A 37 0.43 -38.61 1.96
N ILE A 38 0.52 -39.05 0.72
CA ILE A 38 1.82 -39.22 0.03
C ILE A 38 2.07 -38.02 -0.85
N ASN A 39 3.26 -37.43 -0.75
CA ASN A 39 3.65 -36.30 -1.62
C ASN A 39 3.74 -36.77 -3.08
N ASP A 40 2.86 -36.26 -3.94
CA ASP A 40 2.76 -36.65 -5.34
C ASP A 40 3.50 -35.64 -6.24
N ILE A 41 4.77 -35.92 -6.45
CA ILE A 41 5.63 -35.14 -7.36
C ILE A 41 5.37 -35.45 -8.84
N SER A 42 4.60 -36.51 -9.13
CA SER A 42 4.28 -36.95 -10.50
C SER A 42 3.02 -36.23 -11.03
N HIS A 43 2.23 -35.61 -10.17
CA HIS A 43 1.03 -34.91 -10.57
C HIS A 43 1.36 -33.71 -11.48
N PRO A 44 0.69 -33.53 -12.61
CA PRO A 44 1.00 -32.44 -13.56
C PRO A 44 1.04 -31.04 -12.93
N VAL A 45 0.16 -30.76 -11.97
CA VAL A 45 0.07 -29.47 -11.26
C VAL A 45 1.27 -29.23 -10.33
N TYR A 46 1.99 -30.29 -9.91
CA TYR A 46 3.16 -30.15 -9.02
C TYR A 46 4.22 -29.21 -9.62
N ASN A 47 4.55 -29.39 -10.90
CA ASN A 47 5.56 -28.56 -11.56
C ASN A 47 5.14 -27.09 -11.62
N ILE A 48 3.86 -26.81 -11.86
CA ILE A 48 3.32 -25.45 -11.95
C ILE A 48 3.35 -24.79 -10.56
N LEU A 49 2.90 -25.48 -9.52
CA LEU A 49 2.79 -24.88 -8.19
C LEU A 49 4.12 -24.85 -7.43
N ALA A 50 4.94 -25.90 -7.54
CA ALA A 50 6.12 -26.08 -6.72
C ALA A 50 7.45 -25.70 -7.41
N ARG A 51 7.46 -25.49 -8.73
CA ARG A 51 8.70 -25.22 -9.48
C ARG A 51 8.60 -24.00 -10.39
N TYR A 52 7.67 -23.99 -11.34
CA TYR A 52 7.59 -23.00 -12.42
C TYR A 52 6.14 -22.59 -12.64
N PRO A 53 5.58 -21.65 -11.85
CA PRO A 53 4.22 -21.16 -12.04
C PRO A 53 3.99 -20.58 -13.43
N ASN A 54 4.99 -19.91 -13.99
CA ASN A 54 5.08 -19.40 -15.35
C ASN A 54 6.55 -19.17 -15.76
N ALA A 55 6.77 -18.60 -16.94
CA ALA A 55 8.12 -18.45 -17.52
C ALA A 55 9.04 -17.48 -16.75
N TYR A 56 8.49 -16.60 -15.90
CA TYR A 56 9.24 -15.53 -15.24
C TYR A 56 9.08 -15.49 -13.71
N MET A 57 8.27 -16.36 -13.12
CA MET A 57 8.06 -16.41 -11.66
C MET A 57 8.60 -17.69 -11.04
N THR A 58 9.18 -17.55 -9.87
CA THR A 58 9.44 -18.65 -8.96
C THR A 58 8.20 -18.91 -8.08
N PRO A 59 8.07 -20.05 -7.40
CA PRO A 59 6.99 -20.28 -6.43
C PRO A 59 6.95 -19.22 -5.34
N TYR A 60 8.10 -18.72 -4.92
CA TYR A 60 8.20 -17.63 -3.95
C TYR A 60 7.58 -16.35 -4.49
N THR A 61 8.01 -15.89 -5.66
CA THR A 61 7.48 -14.65 -6.26
C THR A 61 6.00 -14.76 -6.62
N PHE A 62 5.54 -15.97 -6.98
CA PHE A 62 4.13 -16.27 -7.21
C PHE A 62 3.29 -16.04 -5.93
N LEU A 63 3.68 -16.64 -4.80
CA LEU A 63 2.99 -16.49 -3.52
C LEU A 63 3.10 -15.07 -2.97
N ASP A 64 4.27 -14.44 -3.10
CA ASP A 64 4.46 -13.05 -2.67
C ASP A 64 3.56 -12.08 -3.42
N THR A 65 3.47 -12.21 -4.75
CA THR A 65 2.55 -11.43 -5.59
C THR A 65 1.09 -11.69 -5.24
N LEU A 66 0.73 -12.97 -5.00
CA LEU A 66 -0.61 -13.36 -4.56
C LEU A 66 -0.99 -12.65 -3.27
N MET A 67 -0.14 -12.79 -2.25
CA MET A 67 -0.40 -12.21 -0.94
C MET A 67 -0.40 -10.69 -0.96
N THR A 68 0.51 -10.08 -1.70
CA THR A 68 0.56 -8.62 -1.87
C THR A 68 -0.75 -8.10 -2.48
N ASN A 69 -1.23 -8.73 -3.56
CA ASN A 69 -2.50 -8.34 -4.18
C ASN A 69 -3.69 -8.57 -3.25
N LEU A 70 -3.70 -9.70 -2.54
CA LEU A 70 -4.75 -10.04 -1.60
C LEU A 70 -4.84 -9.04 -0.45
N LEU A 71 -3.71 -8.63 0.11
CA LEU A 71 -3.64 -7.67 1.21
C LEU A 71 -4.01 -6.24 0.77
N LEU A 72 -3.55 -5.83 -0.42
CA LEU A 72 -3.76 -4.46 -0.90
C LEU A 72 -5.14 -4.26 -1.55
N GLU A 73 -5.54 -5.20 -2.41
CA GLU A 73 -6.76 -5.05 -3.23
C GLU A 73 -7.92 -5.95 -2.74
N GLY A 74 -7.66 -6.88 -1.81
CA GLY A 74 -8.64 -7.85 -1.32
C GLY A 74 -8.87 -9.02 -2.26
N ASN A 75 -8.29 -9.00 -3.45
CA ASN A 75 -8.41 -10.02 -4.49
C ASN A 75 -7.07 -10.27 -5.15
N ALA A 76 -6.83 -11.51 -5.59
CA ALA A 76 -5.71 -11.88 -6.42
C ALA A 76 -6.19 -12.83 -7.51
N PHE A 77 -5.80 -12.57 -8.76
CA PHE A 77 -6.27 -13.27 -9.94
C PHE A 77 -5.11 -13.85 -10.71
N TYR A 78 -5.26 -15.11 -11.16
CA TYR A 78 -4.32 -15.77 -12.04
C TYR A 78 -5.10 -16.44 -13.16
N TYR A 79 -4.76 -16.11 -14.40
CA TYR A 79 -5.27 -16.80 -15.55
C TYR A 79 -4.59 -18.17 -15.68
N ILE A 80 -5.39 -19.22 -15.89
CA ILE A 80 -4.93 -20.58 -16.06
C ILE A 80 -4.72 -20.80 -17.55
N GLU A 81 -3.51 -20.71 -18.02
CA GLU A 81 -3.17 -21.06 -19.40
C GLU A 81 -3.16 -22.57 -19.57
N ARG A 82 -3.78 -23.04 -20.65
CA ARG A 82 -3.94 -24.47 -20.93
C ARG A 82 -3.35 -24.86 -22.29
N ASP A 83 -2.90 -26.11 -22.37
CA ASP A 83 -2.48 -26.71 -23.65
C ASP A 83 -3.71 -27.12 -24.52
N SER A 84 -3.43 -27.63 -25.72
CA SER A 84 -4.45 -28.15 -26.64
C SER A 84 -5.27 -29.33 -26.09
N SER A 85 -4.80 -29.96 -25.02
CA SER A 85 -5.49 -31.04 -24.29
C SER A 85 -6.19 -30.54 -23.04
N ALA A 86 -6.39 -29.21 -22.91
CA ALA A 86 -7.00 -28.53 -21.78
C ALA A 86 -6.26 -28.71 -20.43
N ARG A 87 -4.99 -29.19 -20.44
CA ARG A 87 -4.18 -29.31 -19.23
C ARG A 87 -3.57 -27.97 -18.86
N PRO A 88 -3.56 -27.58 -17.58
CA PRO A 88 -2.93 -26.34 -17.13
C PRO A 88 -1.41 -26.43 -17.36
N ILE A 89 -0.84 -25.38 -17.95
CA ILE A 89 0.60 -25.26 -18.22
C ILE A 89 1.24 -24.06 -17.55
N SER A 90 0.45 -23.03 -17.21
CA SER A 90 0.98 -21.79 -16.63
C SER A 90 -0.08 -21.07 -15.81
N LEU A 91 0.34 -20.30 -14.80
CA LEU A 91 -0.51 -19.40 -14.01
C LEU A 91 0.00 -17.97 -14.18
N ILE A 92 -0.76 -17.16 -14.90
CA ILE A 92 -0.38 -15.79 -15.26
C ILE A 92 -1.09 -14.81 -14.31
N PRO A 93 -0.36 -14.02 -13.52
CA PRO A 93 -0.96 -13.05 -12.62
C PRO A 93 -1.62 -11.92 -13.42
N ILE A 94 -2.83 -11.55 -13.00
CA ILE A 94 -3.55 -10.41 -13.56
C ILE A 94 -3.66 -9.33 -12.48
N ASN A 95 -3.47 -8.07 -12.90
CA ASN A 95 -3.63 -6.95 -11.99
C ASN A 95 -5.08 -6.86 -11.50
N PRO A 96 -5.35 -6.95 -10.20
CA PRO A 96 -6.72 -6.94 -9.69
C PRO A 96 -7.54 -5.70 -10.06
N ARG A 97 -6.87 -4.59 -10.37
CA ARG A 97 -7.53 -3.34 -10.79
C ARG A 97 -8.06 -3.39 -12.24
N GLU A 98 -7.60 -4.36 -13.00
CA GLU A 98 -7.98 -4.58 -14.40
C GLU A 98 -9.02 -5.67 -14.56
N VAL A 99 -9.43 -6.29 -13.43
CA VAL A 99 -10.44 -7.36 -13.40
C VAL A 99 -11.73 -6.85 -12.80
N LYS A 100 -12.83 -7.07 -13.50
CA LYS A 100 -14.17 -6.85 -12.99
C LYS A 100 -14.89 -8.20 -12.89
N VAL A 101 -15.30 -8.55 -11.67
CA VAL A 101 -16.03 -9.79 -11.42
C VAL A 101 -17.50 -9.56 -11.71
N ILE A 102 -18.05 -10.30 -12.64
CA ILE A 102 -19.45 -10.22 -13.08
C ILE A 102 -20.16 -11.52 -12.74
N LYS A 103 -21.27 -11.42 -12.02
CA LYS A 103 -22.16 -12.55 -11.77
C LYS A 103 -23.36 -12.45 -12.70
N HIS A 104 -23.52 -13.39 -13.59
CA HIS A 104 -24.64 -13.48 -14.53
C HIS A 104 -25.23 -14.89 -14.52
N ASP A 105 -26.53 -15.00 -14.27
CA ASP A 105 -27.28 -16.27 -14.22
C ASP A 105 -26.61 -17.37 -13.35
N GLY A 106 -26.06 -16.96 -12.20
CA GLY A 106 -25.39 -17.90 -11.29
C GLY A 106 -23.96 -18.26 -11.67
N THR A 107 -23.47 -17.82 -12.81
CA THR A 107 -22.10 -18.02 -13.29
C THR A 107 -21.25 -16.77 -13.02
N ILE A 108 -19.97 -16.98 -12.68
CA ILE A 108 -18.98 -15.91 -12.53
C ILE A 108 -18.19 -15.81 -13.81
N ILE A 109 -18.09 -14.59 -14.33
CA ILE A 109 -17.29 -14.23 -15.50
C ILE A 109 -16.34 -13.09 -15.06
N TYR A 110 -15.10 -13.16 -15.49
CA TYR A 110 -14.10 -12.13 -15.23
C TYR A 110 -13.88 -11.31 -16.49
N ASP A 111 -14.34 -10.08 -16.46
CA ASP A 111 -14.04 -9.07 -17.49
C ASP A 111 -12.68 -8.47 -17.19
N VAL A 112 -11.71 -8.75 -18.04
CA VAL A 112 -10.30 -8.34 -17.86
C VAL A 112 -9.95 -7.36 -18.97
N LYS A 113 -9.38 -6.24 -18.60
CA LYS A 113 -8.91 -5.23 -19.52
C LYS A 113 -8.09 -5.82 -20.64
N ASP A 114 -7.78 -5.78 -21.62
CA ASP A 114 -6.92 -6.40 -22.66
C ASP A 114 -7.32 -7.81 -23.11
N PHE A 115 -8.40 -8.38 -22.57
CA PHE A 115 -9.01 -9.61 -23.08
C PHE A 115 -10.30 -9.26 -23.84
N GLU A 116 -10.40 -9.68 -25.08
CA GLU A 116 -11.59 -9.40 -25.92
C GLU A 116 -12.85 -10.13 -25.44
N ILE A 117 -12.67 -11.24 -24.75
CA ILE A 117 -13.74 -12.10 -24.25
C ILE A 117 -13.55 -12.30 -22.75
N GLY A 118 -14.64 -12.23 -21.98
CA GLY A 118 -14.61 -12.50 -20.55
C GLY A 118 -14.07 -13.90 -20.23
N ILE A 119 -13.21 -14.00 -19.22
CA ILE A 119 -12.62 -15.26 -18.78
C ILE A 119 -13.62 -15.99 -17.90
N MET A 120 -13.84 -17.25 -18.16
CA MET A 120 -14.74 -18.09 -17.38
C MET A 120 -14.10 -18.53 -16.07
N LYS A 121 -14.93 -18.91 -15.10
CA LYS A 121 -14.48 -19.32 -13.76
C LYS A 121 -13.47 -20.47 -13.79
N GLU A 122 -13.61 -21.39 -14.73
CA GLU A 122 -12.76 -22.58 -14.89
C GLU A 122 -11.32 -22.24 -15.29
N ASP A 123 -11.12 -21.05 -15.91
CA ASP A 123 -9.82 -20.59 -16.37
C ASP A 123 -9.25 -19.43 -15.53
N MET A 124 -9.92 -19.14 -14.40
CA MET A 124 -9.46 -18.13 -13.47
C MET A 124 -9.27 -18.69 -12.07
N LEU A 125 -8.05 -18.63 -11.57
CA LEU A 125 -7.75 -18.89 -10.17
C LEU A 125 -7.94 -17.58 -9.41
N HIS A 126 -9.02 -17.48 -8.67
CA HIS A 126 -9.40 -16.28 -7.91
C HIS A 126 -9.29 -16.53 -6.41
N PHE A 127 -8.38 -15.81 -5.78
CA PHE A 127 -8.26 -15.73 -4.33
C PHE A 127 -8.85 -14.42 -3.85
N PHE A 128 -9.65 -14.46 -2.81
CA PHE A 128 -10.20 -13.25 -2.21
C PHE A 128 -10.19 -13.33 -0.67
N ASN A 129 -10.10 -12.16 -0.08
CA ASN A 129 -10.09 -11.95 1.36
C ASN A 129 -11.54 -11.88 1.89
N LEU A 130 -11.78 -11.13 2.98
CA LEU A 130 -13.11 -10.87 3.50
C LEU A 130 -14.07 -10.47 2.36
N SER A 131 -15.18 -11.18 2.26
CA SER A 131 -16.18 -10.95 1.22
C SER A 131 -17.56 -10.74 1.84
N PHE A 132 -18.31 -9.77 1.32
CA PHE A 132 -19.71 -9.56 1.71
C PHE A 132 -20.71 -10.23 0.75
N ASN A 133 -20.30 -10.49 -0.47
CA ASN A 133 -21.14 -11.07 -1.52
C ASN A 133 -20.81 -12.54 -1.84
N GLY A 134 -19.72 -13.08 -1.27
CA GLY A 134 -19.27 -14.47 -1.40
C GLY A 134 -18.51 -14.78 -2.69
N TYR A 135 -18.24 -13.80 -3.55
CA TYR A 135 -17.52 -14.01 -4.81
C TYR A 135 -16.49 -12.93 -5.14
N GLU A 136 -16.39 -11.87 -4.34
CA GLU A 136 -15.42 -10.80 -4.50
C GLU A 136 -14.94 -10.32 -3.13
N GLY A 137 -13.65 -10.11 -2.97
CA GLY A 137 -13.05 -9.67 -1.73
C GLY A 137 -13.03 -8.14 -1.60
N VAL A 138 -13.03 -7.69 -0.36
CA VAL A 138 -12.96 -6.28 -0.01
C VAL A 138 -11.51 -5.90 0.31
N SER A 139 -11.01 -4.82 -0.30
CA SER A 139 -9.70 -4.27 0.03
C SER A 139 -9.68 -3.76 1.47
N VAL A 140 -8.74 -4.28 2.26
CA VAL A 140 -8.52 -3.82 3.64
C VAL A 140 -8.13 -2.34 3.65
N LEU A 141 -7.35 -1.89 2.67
CA LEU A 141 -6.94 -0.49 2.57
C LEU A 141 -8.12 0.43 2.28
N LYS A 142 -9.05 0.01 1.42
CA LYS A 142 -10.27 0.79 1.16
C LYS A 142 -11.17 0.86 2.41
N ALA A 143 -11.30 -0.25 3.13
CA ALA A 143 -12.08 -0.30 4.36
C ALA A 143 -11.48 0.57 5.48
N GLN A 144 -10.16 0.73 5.52
CA GLN A 144 -9.42 1.51 6.51
C GLN A 144 -8.94 2.88 5.97
N ASN A 145 -9.48 3.33 4.86
CA ASN A 145 -9.00 4.53 4.16
C ASN A 145 -8.97 5.78 5.06
N THR A 146 -9.98 5.99 5.88
CA THR A 146 -10.05 7.15 6.80
C THR A 146 -8.91 7.11 7.82
N THR A 147 -8.65 5.96 8.43
CA THR A 147 -7.57 5.80 9.43
C THR A 147 -6.20 6.03 8.80
N ILE A 148 -5.96 5.47 7.62
CA ILE A 148 -4.71 5.64 6.88
C ILE A 148 -4.52 7.09 6.45
N ALA A 149 -5.55 7.73 5.93
CA ALA A 149 -5.52 9.14 5.51
C ALA A 149 -5.22 10.08 6.70
N THR A 150 -5.85 9.83 7.85
CA THR A 150 -5.58 10.59 9.09
C THR A 150 -4.12 10.40 9.55
N SER A 151 -3.60 9.19 9.49
CA SER A 151 -2.22 8.91 9.87
C SER A 151 -1.21 9.61 8.94
N ILE A 152 -1.46 9.62 7.64
CA ILE A 152 -0.64 10.33 6.66
C ILE A 152 -0.67 11.84 6.95
N ALA A 153 -1.85 12.42 7.11
CA ALA A 153 -2.00 13.84 7.41
C ALA A 153 -1.32 14.25 8.74
N SER A 154 -1.37 13.38 9.74
CA SER A 154 -0.67 13.59 11.01
C SER A 154 0.84 13.58 10.83
N ASN A 155 1.40 12.65 10.04
CA ASN A 155 2.82 12.62 9.73
C ASN A 155 3.26 13.86 8.92
N ASP A 156 2.47 14.29 7.95
CA ASP A 156 2.76 15.49 7.15
C ASP A 156 2.75 16.75 8.04
N THR A 157 1.80 16.82 8.98
CA THR A 157 1.74 17.91 9.97
C THR A 157 2.97 17.87 10.88
N ALA A 158 3.34 16.70 11.39
CA ALA A 158 4.53 16.54 12.23
C ALA A 158 5.82 16.90 11.46
N ASN A 159 5.95 16.44 10.21
CA ASN A 159 7.08 16.77 9.34
C ASN A 159 7.16 18.27 9.06
N SER A 160 6.02 18.91 8.77
CA SER A 160 5.96 20.37 8.58
C SER A 160 6.33 21.12 9.86
N TYR A 161 5.85 20.64 10.99
CA TYR A 161 6.18 21.20 12.31
C TYR A 161 7.68 21.09 12.61
N LEU A 162 8.25 19.90 12.44
CA LEU A 162 9.67 19.64 12.65
C LEU A 162 10.55 20.36 11.61
N GLY A 163 10.12 20.41 10.36
CA GLY A 163 10.82 21.11 9.28
C GLY A 163 10.87 22.61 9.47
N ASN A 164 9.86 23.20 10.11
CA ASN A 164 9.84 24.59 10.52
C ASN A 164 10.58 24.86 11.87
N SER A 165 11.43 23.93 12.30
CA SER A 165 12.29 24.06 13.49
C SER A 165 11.53 24.17 14.80
N SER A 166 10.39 23.49 14.92
CA SER A 166 9.53 23.55 16.13
C SER A 166 9.06 24.96 16.48
N ASN A 167 9.30 25.92 15.62
CA ASN A 167 8.88 27.29 15.81
C ASN A 167 7.50 27.48 15.21
N ILE A 168 6.50 27.10 15.97
CA ILE A 168 5.13 27.54 15.70
C ILE A 168 5.15 29.05 15.84
N GLY A 169 4.86 29.70 14.73
CA GLY A 169 4.83 31.12 14.53
C GLY A 169 4.80 31.97 15.80
N GLY A 170 5.91 32.57 16.13
CA GLY A 170 5.93 33.62 17.13
C GLY A 170 5.31 34.89 16.58
N ILE A 171 4.80 35.69 17.45
CA ILE A 171 4.28 37.03 17.12
C ILE A 171 5.38 38.03 17.36
N ILE A 172 5.87 38.69 16.29
CA ILE A 172 6.76 39.83 16.42
C ILE A 172 5.87 41.07 16.63
N LYS A 173 6.01 41.73 17.77
CA LYS A 173 5.33 42.98 18.09
C LYS A 173 6.26 44.13 17.85
N HIS A 174 5.78 45.18 17.18
CA HIS A 174 6.51 46.44 17.00
C HIS A 174 5.69 47.58 17.63
N PRO A 175 6.33 48.51 18.39
CA PRO A 175 5.59 49.56 19.11
C PRO A 175 4.92 50.61 18.22
N GLY A 176 5.33 50.71 16.94
CA GLY A 176 4.81 51.64 15.97
C GLY A 176 4.07 50.98 14.83
N LYS A 177 3.46 51.78 13.96
CA LYS A 177 2.79 51.31 12.73
C LYS A 177 3.81 51.11 11.62
N LEU A 178 3.94 49.88 11.14
CA LEU A 178 4.83 49.53 10.01
C LEU A 178 4.12 49.74 8.66
N SER A 179 4.86 50.17 7.64
CA SER A 179 4.33 50.18 6.27
C SER A 179 4.23 48.70 5.74
N LYS A 180 3.44 48.51 4.71
CA LYS A 180 3.28 47.18 4.09
C LYS A 180 4.63 46.62 3.62
N GLU A 181 5.45 47.47 3.03
CA GLU A 181 6.79 47.13 2.53
C GLU A 181 7.75 46.74 3.67
N ALA A 182 7.62 47.40 4.83
CA ALA A 182 8.42 47.08 6.02
C ALA A 182 8.02 45.71 6.62
N VAL A 183 6.71 45.43 6.64
CA VAL A 183 6.19 44.12 7.09
C VAL A 183 6.69 42.98 6.19
N GLU A 184 6.64 43.14 4.88
CA GLU A 184 7.12 42.11 3.93
C GLU A 184 8.63 41.92 4.02
N ARG A 185 9.42 42.97 4.18
CA ARG A 185 10.87 42.86 4.41
C ARG A 185 11.21 42.13 5.69
N LEU A 186 10.52 42.45 6.79
CA LEU A 186 10.72 41.78 8.08
C LEU A 186 10.37 40.32 7.99
N LYS A 187 9.22 39.97 7.38
CA LYS A 187 8.78 38.61 7.16
C LYS A 187 9.77 37.81 6.33
N THR A 188 10.25 38.37 5.24
CA THR A 188 11.24 37.74 4.37
C THR A 188 12.58 37.54 5.06
N SER A 189 13.09 38.58 5.75
CA SER A 189 14.32 38.50 6.51
C SER A 189 14.22 37.47 7.65
N TRP A 190 13.13 37.46 8.37
CA TRP A 190 12.88 36.46 9.43
C TRP A 190 12.86 35.05 8.89
N ASN A 191 12.12 34.81 7.82
CA ASN A 191 12.06 33.49 7.20
C ASN A 191 13.42 33.01 6.69
N ASN A 192 14.19 33.89 6.06
CA ASN A 192 15.53 33.54 5.53
C ASN A 192 16.55 33.26 6.64
N GLN A 193 16.43 33.91 7.78
CA GLN A 193 17.41 33.80 8.87
C GLN A 193 17.05 32.74 9.93
N TYR A 194 15.76 32.48 10.13
CA TYR A 194 15.28 31.68 11.26
C TYR A 194 14.33 30.54 10.88
N SER A 195 14.01 30.32 9.59
CA SER A 195 13.22 29.18 9.14
C SER A 195 14.09 28.05 8.64
N GLY A 196 13.63 26.81 8.87
CA GLY A 196 14.28 25.59 8.42
C GLY A 196 15.02 24.83 9.53
N SER A 197 15.11 23.51 9.37
CA SER A 197 15.65 22.59 10.38
C SER A 197 17.10 22.89 10.80
N PHE A 198 17.90 23.52 9.92
CA PHE A 198 19.29 23.91 10.20
C PHE A 198 19.42 25.23 11.00
N MET A 199 18.33 25.93 11.22
CA MET A 199 18.30 27.21 11.91
C MET A 199 17.76 27.11 13.35
N ALA A 200 17.40 25.88 13.78
CA ALA A 200 16.92 25.62 15.13
C ALA A 200 17.96 26.03 16.19
N GLY A 201 17.53 26.78 17.20
CA GLY A 201 18.38 27.22 18.33
C GLY A 201 19.25 28.45 18.06
N LYS A 202 19.13 29.13 16.91
CA LYS A 202 19.80 30.40 16.67
C LYS A 202 19.18 31.54 17.49
N THR A 203 20.00 32.41 18.03
CA THR A 203 19.55 33.60 18.73
C THR A 203 19.09 34.67 17.76
N ALA A 204 17.87 35.17 17.94
CA ALA A 204 17.35 36.30 17.18
C ALA A 204 17.69 37.60 17.85
N ILE A 205 18.14 38.60 17.09
CA ILE A 205 18.35 39.98 17.55
C ILE A 205 17.13 40.77 17.06
N LEU A 206 16.44 41.40 17.98
CA LEU A 206 15.30 42.27 17.73
C LEU A 206 15.74 43.73 17.91
N GLU A 207 15.44 44.54 16.89
CA GLU A 207 15.79 45.97 16.87
C GLU A 207 14.53 46.83 17.10
N GLU A 208 14.74 48.11 17.36
CA GLU A 208 13.69 49.14 17.47
C GLU A 208 12.54 48.83 18.44
N GLY A 209 12.86 48.19 19.56
CA GLY A 209 11.86 47.88 20.59
C GLY A 209 10.87 46.77 20.24
N MET A 210 11.19 45.95 19.25
CA MET A 210 10.40 44.76 18.91
C MET A 210 10.47 43.74 20.05
N THR A 211 9.37 43.02 20.24
CA THR A 211 9.33 41.88 21.17
C THR A 211 8.80 40.65 20.41
N PHE A 212 9.31 39.48 20.83
CA PHE A 212 8.89 38.19 20.29
C PHE A 212 8.16 37.39 21.36
N ASP A 213 6.89 37.09 21.08
CA ASP A 213 6.12 36.17 21.90
C ASP A 213 6.01 34.83 21.17
N SER A 214 6.46 33.76 21.78
CA SER A 214 6.29 32.41 21.20
C SER A 214 4.84 31.96 21.40
N ALA A 215 4.17 31.59 20.31
CA ALA A 215 2.90 30.88 20.38
C ALA A 215 3.20 29.38 20.60
N ALA A 216 3.71 29.00 21.78
CA ALA A 216 3.96 27.61 22.09
C ALA A 216 2.62 26.87 22.20
N VAL A 217 2.38 25.88 21.34
CA VAL A 217 1.32 24.89 21.55
C VAL A 217 1.90 23.84 22.48
N ASP A 218 1.32 23.70 23.65
CA ASP A 218 1.66 22.64 24.59
C ASP A 218 1.14 21.30 24.01
N LEU A 219 2.05 20.48 23.49
CA LEU A 219 1.77 19.16 22.93
C LEU A 219 1.66 18.06 24.01
N SER A 220 1.68 18.44 25.29
CA SER A 220 1.60 17.49 26.42
C SER A 220 0.17 17.18 26.88
N LYS A 221 -0.85 17.68 26.19
CA LYS A 221 -2.26 17.39 26.48
C LYS A 221 -2.92 16.52 25.45
#